data_6f6aca718dda3f9b7ce677f061b10823
#
_entry.id   6f6aca718dda3f9b7ce677f061b10823
#
_cell.length_a   1.000
_cell.length_b   1.000
_cell.length_c   1.000
_cell.angle_alpha   90.00
_cell.angle_beta   90.00
_cell.angle_gamma   90.00
#
_symmetry.space_group_name_H-M   'P 1'
#
loop_
_entity.id
_entity.type
_entity.pdbx_description
1 polymer ?
#
loop_
_entity_poly.entity_id
_entity_poly.type
_entity_poly.pdbx_seq_one_letter_code
_entity_poly.pdbx_strand_id
1 'polypeptide(L)'
;MNQEKRILVCEDSMEGIFSAVYDGWKECADGCKVSIQTSFPVSMELFTSYREIATDQSKVGKVMRTILMRLGSEVYEQICLAAASADEDRGTAIYYVLHRAFGGGRCEKRVMEALADPYVSRVAKLALCVKREYHHYFGFVRFREIGGRFLLAKIQPGNDILSLMALHFSNRFPNENWVIYDEKRQKALCHEKGKECVMRKEVRIQVPGSAVGDMGEYEELWQTFCDSISIEARRNEKLQKQMLALHFRSNMPEFSVKG
;
A
#
# COMPACT_ATOMS: atom_id res chain seq x y z
N MET A 1 4.34 34.84 -17.93
CA MET A 1 5.41 34.57 -16.96
C MET A 1 5.50 33.08 -16.83
N ASN A 2 6.63 32.43 -17.20
CA ASN A 2 6.83 31.01 -16.94
C ASN A 2 6.95 30.83 -15.43
N GLN A 3 5.98 30.16 -14.80
CA GLN A 3 6.10 29.77 -13.41
C GLN A 3 7.22 28.75 -13.30
N GLU A 4 8.17 28.97 -12.41
CA GLU A 4 9.23 28.01 -12.11
C GLU A 4 8.62 26.72 -11.59
N LYS A 5 8.97 25.57 -12.18
CA LYS A 5 8.51 24.26 -11.76
C LYS A 5 9.51 23.70 -10.75
N ARG A 6 8.99 23.25 -9.58
CA ARG A 6 9.78 22.59 -8.54
C ARG A 6 9.31 21.18 -8.33
N ILE A 7 10.23 20.24 -8.41
CA ILE A 7 9.97 18.83 -8.15
C ILE A 7 10.63 18.46 -6.82
N LEU A 8 9.79 18.09 -5.85
CA LEU A 8 10.20 17.57 -4.55
C LEU A 8 10.29 16.06 -4.66
N VAL A 9 11.49 15.50 -4.48
CA VAL A 9 11.73 14.06 -4.52
C VAL A 9 11.83 13.57 -3.09
N CYS A 10 11.03 12.56 -2.74
CA CYS A 10 10.97 12.02 -1.38
C CYS A 10 11.05 10.49 -1.39
N GLU A 11 11.25 9.90 -0.21
CA GLU A 11 11.17 8.45 -0.03
C GLU A 11 9.83 7.90 -0.51
N ASP A 12 9.86 6.71 -1.14
CA ASP A 12 8.66 5.96 -1.56
C ASP A 12 7.94 5.38 -0.35
N SER A 13 7.31 6.27 0.41
CA SER A 13 6.56 5.98 1.62
C SER A 13 5.52 7.08 1.87
N MET A 14 4.50 6.77 2.66
CA MET A 14 3.51 7.76 3.10
C MET A 14 4.19 8.90 3.87
N GLU A 15 5.14 8.57 4.72
CA GLU A 15 5.92 9.52 5.53
C GLU A 15 6.75 10.46 4.66
N GLY A 16 7.37 9.92 3.61
CA GLY A 16 8.12 10.72 2.62
C GLY A 16 7.20 11.71 1.91
N ILE A 17 6.06 11.23 1.40
CA ILE A 17 5.06 12.07 0.72
C ILE A 17 4.56 13.18 1.66
N PHE A 18 4.20 12.87 2.91
CA PHE A 18 3.71 13.87 3.85
C PHE A 18 4.78 14.89 4.24
N SER A 19 6.06 14.47 4.35
CA SER A 19 7.18 15.40 4.53
C SER A 19 7.32 16.35 3.35
N ALA A 20 7.20 15.82 2.12
CA ALA A 20 7.25 16.63 0.91
C ALA A 20 6.04 17.57 0.77
N VAL A 21 4.83 17.13 1.15
CA VAL A 21 3.63 17.99 1.22
C VAL A 21 3.87 19.16 2.18
N TYR A 22 4.44 18.91 3.34
CA TYR A 22 4.73 19.98 4.32
C TYR A 22 5.70 21.02 3.76
N ASP A 23 6.77 20.59 3.12
CA ASP A 23 7.76 21.52 2.55
C ASP A 23 7.22 22.21 1.28
N GLY A 24 6.47 21.49 0.44
CA GLY A 24 5.81 22.03 -0.75
C GLY A 24 4.84 23.18 -0.46
N TRP A 25 4.27 23.20 0.75
CA TRP A 25 3.40 24.30 1.17
C TRP A 25 4.12 25.65 1.22
N LYS A 26 5.38 25.65 1.64
CA LYS A 26 6.23 26.84 1.68
C LYS A 26 6.61 27.30 0.26
N GLU A 27 6.94 26.35 -0.60
CA GLU A 27 7.33 26.61 -1.99
C GLU A 27 6.18 27.21 -2.82
N CYS A 28 4.94 26.80 -2.55
CA CYS A 28 3.76 27.35 -3.24
C CYS A 28 3.51 28.81 -2.88
N ALA A 29 3.86 29.24 -1.66
CA ALA A 29 3.77 30.63 -1.25
C ALA A 29 4.66 31.56 -2.10
N ASP A 30 5.73 31.02 -2.68
CA ASP A 30 6.63 31.72 -3.61
C ASP A 30 6.10 31.74 -5.06
N GLY A 31 4.90 31.22 -5.33
CA GLY A 31 4.27 31.22 -6.66
C GLY A 31 4.80 30.15 -7.62
N CYS A 32 5.52 29.13 -7.12
CA CYS A 32 6.07 28.04 -7.93
C CYS A 32 5.03 26.92 -8.14
N LYS A 33 5.12 26.23 -9.29
CA LYS A 33 4.36 25.00 -9.52
C LYS A 33 5.08 23.82 -8.87
N VAL A 34 4.48 23.22 -7.86
CA VAL A 34 5.06 22.11 -7.10
C VAL A 34 4.60 20.77 -7.67
N SER A 35 5.53 19.82 -7.82
CA SER A 35 5.24 18.39 -8.05
C SER A 35 5.98 17.55 -7.01
N ILE A 36 5.39 16.44 -6.59
CA ILE A 36 5.99 15.52 -5.61
C ILE A 36 6.17 14.16 -6.28
N GLN A 37 7.40 13.66 -6.30
CA GLN A 37 7.79 12.38 -6.87
C GLN A 37 8.49 11.53 -5.82
N THR A 38 8.40 10.20 -5.95
CA THR A 38 9.04 9.24 -5.03
C THR A 38 10.31 8.63 -5.59
N SER A 39 10.74 9.07 -6.77
CA SER A 39 12.00 8.70 -7.40
C SER A 39 12.52 9.86 -8.26
N PHE A 40 13.82 9.91 -8.44
CA PHE A 40 14.40 10.83 -9.41
C PHE A 40 14.04 10.38 -10.84
N PRO A 41 13.62 11.28 -11.73
CA PRO A 41 13.34 10.92 -13.11
C PRO A 41 14.63 10.52 -13.83
N VAL A 42 14.51 9.63 -14.80
CA VAL A 42 15.64 9.19 -15.65
C VAL A 42 16.25 10.35 -16.45
N SER A 43 15.42 11.33 -16.85
CA SER A 43 15.85 12.56 -17.52
C SER A 43 15.29 13.78 -16.79
N MET A 44 16.16 14.76 -16.56
CA MET A 44 15.76 16.02 -15.94
C MET A 44 15.08 16.94 -16.96
N GLU A 45 13.98 17.58 -16.53
CA GLU A 45 13.30 18.59 -17.34
C GLU A 45 14.05 19.93 -17.29
N LEU A 46 14.12 20.62 -18.43
CA LEU A 46 14.70 21.97 -18.51
C LEU A 46 13.83 22.97 -17.71
N PHE A 47 14.44 23.96 -17.12
CA PHE A 47 13.79 25.01 -16.33
C PHE A 47 13.02 24.46 -15.10
N THR A 48 13.47 23.33 -14.55
CA THR A 48 12.88 22.67 -13.38
C THR A 48 13.94 22.50 -12.31
N SER A 49 13.62 22.90 -11.09
CA SER A 49 14.48 22.63 -9.94
C SER A 49 14.03 21.35 -9.22
N TYR A 50 15.02 20.53 -8.83
CA TYR A 50 14.80 19.29 -8.09
C TYR A 50 15.35 19.46 -6.68
N ARG A 51 14.54 19.09 -5.69
CA ARG A 51 14.95 19.11 -4.28
C ARG A 51 14.61 17.80 -3.62
N GLU A 52 15.60 17.17 -3.02
CA GLU A 52 15.40 15.99 -2.19
C GLU A 52 14.86 16.38 -0.82
N ILE A 53 13.84 15.64 -0.37
CA ILE A 53 13.15 15.85 0.91
C ILE A 53 13.39 14.64 1.80
N ALA A 54 14.11 14.86 2.89
CA ALA A 54 14.28 13.83 3.91
C ALA A 54 12.97 13.63 4.68
N THR A 55 12.69 12.37 5.01
CA THR A 55 11.53 11.99 5.85
C THR A 55 11.70 12.54 7.26
N ASP A 56 10.74 13.32 7.73
CA ASP A 56 10.73 13.95 9.05
C ASP A 56 9.41 13.64 9.79
N GLN A 57 9.50 12.85 10.84
CA GLN A 57 8.33 12.41 11.63
C GLN A 57 7.56 13.57 12.27
N SER A 58 8.25 14.68 12.61
CA SER A 58 7.59 15.89 13.13
C SER A 58 6.69 16.52 12.06
N LYS A 59 7.17 16.63 10.81
CA LYS A 59 6.38 17.14 9.67
C LYS A 59 5.21 16.22 9.38
N VAL A 60 5.45 14.91 9.31
CA VAL A 60 4.42 13.88 9.12
C VAL A 60 3.31 14.02 10.14
N GLY A 61 3.66 14.07 11.44
CA GLY A 61 2.68 14.22 12.51
C GLY A 61 1.86 15.51 12.44
N LYS A 62 2.45 16.62 11.96
CA LYS A 62 1.72 17.88 11.74
C LYS A 62 0.72 17.77 10.59
N VAL A 63 1.13 17.18 9.46
CA VAL A 63 0.27 16.98 8.28
C VAL A 63 -0.90 16.07 8.65
N MET A 64 -0.63 14.89 9.24
CA MET A 64 -1.64 13.93 9.68
C MET A 64 -2.67 14.58 10.61
N ARG A 65 -2.19 15.26 11.65
CA ARG A 65 -3.05 15.95 12.63
C ARG A 65 -3.91 17.01 11.95
N THR A 66 -3.33 17.79 11.04
CA THR A 66 -4.06 18.84 10.33
C THR A 66 -5.17 18.24 9.46
N ILE A 67 -4.90 17.18 8.71
CA ILE A 67 -5.90 16.50 7.89
C ILE A 67 -7.03 15.96 8.78
N LEU A 68 -6.69 15.19 9.81
CA LEU A 68 -7.67 14.59 10.72
C LEU A 68 -8.56 15.64 11.40
N MET A 69 -7.99 16.69 11.93
CA MET A 69 -8.74 17.73 12.67
C MET A 69 -9.57 18.63 11.75
N ARG A 70 -9.09 18.92 10.54
CA ARG A 70 -9.72 19.91 9.66
C ARG A 70 -10.62 19.29 8.60
N LEU A 71 -10.25 18.11 8.05
CA LEU A 71 -10.98 17.43 6.98
C LEU A 71 -11.73 16.17 7.46
N GLY A 72 -11.31 15.58 8.59
CA GLY A 72 -11.95 14.40 9.17
C GLY A 72 -11.26 13.09 8.78
N SER A 73 -11.71 11.99 9.42
CA SER A 73 -11.11 10.67 9.28
C SER A 73 -11.33 10.05 7.90
N GLU A 74 -12.45 10.30 7.26
CA GLU A 74 -12.77 9.74 5.94
C GLU A 74 -11.83 10.26 4.85
N VAL A 75 -11.60 11.59 4.81
CA VAL A 75 -10.64 12.21 3.88
C VAL A 75 -9.22 11.73 4.18
N TYR A 76 -8.87 11.63 5.47
CA TYR A 76 -7.57 11.12 5.89
C TYR A 76 -7.35 9.68 5.40
N GLU A 77 -8.34 8.79 5.58
CA GLU A 77 -8.26 7.40 5.09
C GLU A 77 -8.03 7.36 3.57
N GLN A 78 -8.80 8.14 2.80
CA GLN A 78 -8.64 8.18 1.34
C GLN A 78 -7.24 8.66 0.92
N ILE A 79 -6.69 9.66 1.60
CA ILE A 79 -5.34 10.16 1.34
C ILE A 79 -4.28 9.11 1.70
N CYS A 80 -4.42 8.41 2.84
CA CYS A 80 -3.50 7.33 3.23
C CYS A 80 -3.54 6.17 2.23
N LEU A 81 -4.74 5.79 1.78
CA LEU A 81 -4.90 4.76 0.74
C LEU A 81 -4.23 5.20 -0.58
N ALA A 82 -4.45 6.43 -1.02
CA ALA A 82 -3.80 6.94 -2.22
C ALA A 82 -2.27 7.01 -2.08
N ALA A 83 -1.75 7.36 -0.90
CA ALA A 83 -0.32 7.40 -0.62
C ALA A 83 0.33 6.00 -0.67
N ALA A 84 -0.43 4.94 -0.34
CA ALA A 84 0.01 3.55 -0.44
C ALA A 84 0.03 3.00 -1.88
N SER A 85 -0.52 3.74 -2.86
CA SER A 85 -0.49 3.36 -4.27
C SER A 85 0.95 3.32 -4.81
N ALA A 86 1.20 2.47 -5.82
CA ALA A 86 2.47 2.46 -6.56
C ALA A 86 2.52 3.50 -7.70
N ASP A 87 1.50 4.33 -7.83
CA ASP A 87 1.40 5.35 -8.88
C ASP A 87 2.42 6.47 -8.64
N GLU A 88 3.17 6.86 -9.67
CA GLU A 88 4.24 7.86 -9.58
C GLU A 88 3.72 9.27 -9.29
N ASP A 89 2.52 9.60 -9.77
CA ASP A 89 1.91 10.93 -9.63
C ASP A 89 1.12 11.11 -8.32
N ARG A 90 1.03 10.06 -7.48
CA ARG A 90 0.21 10.08 -6.26
C ARG A 90 0.57 11.22 -5.31
N GLY A 91 1.88 11.50 -5.16
CA GLY A 91 2.37 12.56 -4.29
C GLY A 91 1.89 13.93 -4.75
N THR A 92 2.00 14.20 -6.05
CA THR A 92 1.50 15.43 -6.68
C THR A 92 -0.01 15.56 -6.55
N ALA A 93 -0.76 14.49 -6.79
CA ALA A 93 -2.22 14.50 -6.67
C ALA A 93 -2.68 14.80 -5.24
N ILE A 94 -2.07 14.13 -4.24
CA ILE A 94 -2.34 14.37 -2.81
C ILE A 94 -2.03 15.82 -2.44
N TYR A 95 -0.88 16.35 -2.90
CA TYR A 95 -0.49 17.73 -2.63
C TYR A 95 -1.55 18.73 -3.13
N TYR A 96 -2.01 18.59 -4.38
CA TYR A 96 -3.00 19.54 -4.92
C TYR A 96 -4.38 19.39 -4.29
N VAL A 97 -4.80 18.18 -3.90
CA VAL A 97 -6.04 17.99 -3.12
C VAL A 97 -5.95 18.73 -1.78
N LEU A 98 -4.85 18.58 -1.06
CA LEU A 98 -4.64 19.29 0.21
C LEU A 98 -4.50 20.79 0.01
N HIS A 99 -3.80 21.23 -1.04
CA HIS A 99 -3.68 22.65 -1.38
C HIS A 99 -5.05 23.27 -1.67
N ARG A 100 -5.89 22.58 -2.43
CA ARG A 100 -7.28 22.99 -2.66
C ARG A 100 -8.07 23.07 -1.35
N ALA A 101 -7.96 22.04 -0.51
CA ALA A 101 -8.72 21.97 0.75
C ALA A 101 -8.40 23.12 1.72
N PHE A 102 -7.17 23.63 1.69
CA PHE A 102 -6.70 24.65 2.65
C PHE A 102 -6.34 26.01 2.03
N GLY A 103 -6.16 26.09 0.71
CA GLY A 103 -5.60 27.27 0.03
C GLY A 103 -6.54 28.47 -0.08
N GLY A 104 -7.85 28.28 0.04
CA GLY A 104 -8.85 29.34 -0.12
C GLY A 104 -9.21 30.12 1.15
N GLY A 105 -8.43 30.00 2.24
CA GLY A 105 -8.73 30.64 3.52
C GLY A 105 -9.90 30.00 4.29
N ARG A 106 -10.70 29.15 3.64
CA ARG A 106 -11.74 28.31 4.24
C ARG A 106 -11.38 26.83 4.01
N CYS A 107 -11.51 26.03 5.06
CA CYS A 107 -11.28 24.58 4.95
C CYS A 107 -12.44 23.93 4.20
N GLU A 108 -12.17 23.32 3.06
CA GLU A 108 -13.16 22.58 2.25
C GLU A 108 -13.26 21.13 2.74
N LYS A 109 -14.10 20.88 3.76
CA LYS A 109 -14.28 19.54 4.35
C LYS A 109 -14.75 18.49 3.33
N ARG A 110 -15.47 18.91 2.30
CA ARG A 110 -16.04 18.03 1.25
C ARG A 110 -15.17 18.02 -0.01
N VAL A 111 -13.87 18.30 0.12
CA VAL A 111 -12.93 18.37 -1.02
C VAL A 111 -12.97 17.12 -1.89
N MET A 112 -13.14 15.92 -1.30
CA MET A 112 -13.18 14.65 -2.03
C MET A 112 -14.46 14.43 -2.86
N GLU A 113 -15.49 15.26 -2.70
CA GLU A 113 -16.70 15.22 -3.53
C GLU A 113 -16.53 15.97 -4.87
N ALA A 114 -15.51 16.79 -4.99
CA ALA A 114 -15.23 17.58 -6.20
C ALA A 114 -14.58 16.73 -7.31
N LEU A 115 -15.22 15.64 -7.72
CA LEU A 115 -14.70 14.66 -8.68
C LEU A 115 -14.44 15.23 -10.08
N ALA A 116 -14.94 16.41 -10.40
CA ALA A 116 -14.61 17.14 -11.63
C ALA A 116 -13.16 17.68 -11.62
N ASP A 117 -12.57 17.85 -10.44
CA ASP A 117 -11.16 18.19 -10.29
C ASP A 117 -10.29 16.98 -10.63
N PRO A 118 -9.29 17.10 -11.52
CA PRO A 118 -8.47 15.98 -11.97
C PRO A 118 -7.65 15.34 -10.83
N TYR A 119 -7.17 16.14 -9.86
CA TYR A 119 -6.39 15.63 -8.74
C TYR A 119 -7.27 14.91 -7.73
N VAL A 120 -8.45 15.45 -7.43
CA VAL A 120 -9.43 14.78 -6.56
C VAL A 120 -9.87 13.45 -7.17
N SER A 121 -10.23 13.46 -8.46
CA SER A 121 -10.58 12.24 -9.20
C SER A 121 -9.44 11.22 -9.18
N ARG A 122 -8.18 11.68 -9.33
CA ARG A 122 -7.00 10.80 -9.27
C ARG A 122 -6.86 10.16 -7.89
N VAL A 123 -6.85 10.95 -6.82
CA VAL A 123 -6.74 10.44 -5.44
C VAL A 123 -7.86 9.44 -5.13
N ALA A 124 -9.10 9.74 -5.49
CA ALA A 124 -10.23 8.83 -5.29
C ALA A 124 -10.05 7.48 -6.02
N LYS A 125 -9.58 7.51 -7.27
CA LYS A 125 -9.30 6.30 -8.06
C LYS A 125 -8.16 5.48 -7.44
N LEU A 126 -7.06 6.11 -7.03
CA LEU A 126 -5.94 5.45 -6.39
C LEU A 126 -6.36 4.79 -5.07
N ALA A 127 -7.07 5.53 -4.22
CA ALA A 127 -7.60 5.01 -2.96
C ALA A 127 -8.50 3.78 -3.17
N LEU A 128 -9.39 3.84 -4.17
CA LEU A 128 -10.26 2.71 -4.50
C LEU A 128 -9.47 1.50 -5.02
N CYS A 129 -8.44 1.72 -5.85
CA CYS A 129 -7.58 0.66 -6.36
C CYS A 129 -6.86 -0.07 -5.22
N VAL A 130 -6.20 0.68 -4.32
CA VAL A 130 -5.52 0.12 -3.14
C VAL A 130 -6.50 -0.59 -2.22
N LYS A 131 -7.69 0.00 -1.97
CA LYS A 131 -8.73 -0.60 -1.13
C LYS A 131 -9.19 -1.95 -1.67
N ARG A 132 -9.39 -2.06 -2.98
CA ARG A 132 -9.76 -3.33 -3.62
C ARG A 132 -8.65 -4.36 -3.52
N GLU A 133 -7.40 -3.98 -3.73
CA GLU A 133 -6.27 -4.89 -3.66
C GLU A 133 -6.11 -5.48 -2.26
N TYR A 134 -6.02 -4.67 -1.20
CA TYR A 134 -5.83 -5.21 0.15
C TYR A 134 -7.03 -6.05 0.60
N HIS A 135 -8.24 -5.71 0.14
CA HIS A 135 -9.43 -6.51 0.43
C HIS A 135 -9.37 -7.90 -0.21
N HIS A 136 -8.84 -8.01 -1.43
CA HIS A 136 -8.57 -9.30 -2.06
C HIS A 136 -7.55 -10.12 -1.27
N TYR A 137 -6.49 -9.49 -0.77
CA TYR A 137 -5.49 -10.19 0.05
C TYR A 137 -6.07 -10.77 1.36
N PHE A 138 -7.12 -10.22 1.92
CA PHE A 138 -7.79 -10.84 3.08
C PHE A 138 -8.29 -12.26 2.79
N GLY A 139 -8.71 -12.54 1.57
CA GLY A 139 -9.15 -13.86 1.14
C GLY A 139 -8.04 -14.75 0.57
N PHE A 140 -6.96 -14.14 0.05
CA PHE A 140 -5.96 -14.86 -0.75
C PHE A 140 -4.63 -15.08 -0.05
N VAL A 141 -4.35 -14.47 1.10
CA VAL A 141 -3.17 -14.76 1.91
C VAL A 141 -3.20 -16.21 2.38
N ARG A 142 -2.12 -16.93 2.14
CA ARG A 142 -1.91 -18.30 2.61
C ARG A 142 -0.75 -18.33 3.57
N PHE A 143 -1.06 -18.70 4.81
CA PHE A 143 -0.07 -18.88 5.85
C PHE A 143 0.47 -20.29 5.83
N ARG A 144 1.76 -20.41 6.07
CA ARG A 144 2.49 -21.65 6.22
C ARG A 144 3.14 -21.69 7.58
N GLU A 145 3.04 -22.80 8.27
CA GLU A 145 3.72 -22.99 9.53
C GLU A 145 5.21 -23.27 9.31
N ILE A 146 6.06 -22.55 9.99
CA ILE A 146 7.51 -22.70 9.91
C ILE A 146 8.06 -23.18 11.24
N GLY A 147 8.57 -24.41 11.26
CA GLY A 147 9.25 -25.02 12.40
C GLY A 147 8.38 -25.14 13.66
N GLY A 148 7.06 -25.26 13.53
CA GLY A 148 6.14 -25.35 14.67
C GLY A 148 6.11 -24.09 15.56
N ARG A 149 6.59 -22.93 15.05
CA ARG A 149 6.79 -21.73 15.86
C ARG A 149 6.02 -20.51 15.40
N PHE A 150 5.86 -20.33 14.11
CA PHE A 150 5.14 -19.17 13.58
C PHE A 150 4.57 -19.44 12.18
N LEU A 151 3.57 -18.66 11.82
CA LEU A 151 2.94 -18.68 10.53
C LEU A 151 3.59 -17.66 9.60
N LEU A 152 4.05 -18.07 8.42
CA LEU A 152 4.61 -17.19 7.39
C LEU A 152 3.70 -17.13 6.18
N ALA A 153 3.36 -15.92 5.74
CA ALA A 153 2.73 -15.69 4.45
C ALA A 153 3.63 -14.82 3.57
N LYS A 154 3.76 -15.17 2.30
CA LYS A 154 4.45 -14.37 1.31
C LYS A 154 3.44 -13.75 0.36
N ILE A 155 3.63 -12.48 0.03
CA ILE A 155 2.76 -11.73 -0.89
C ILE A 155 3.60 -10.88 -1.84
N GLN A 156 3.04 -10.55 -3.00
CA GLN A 156 3.65 -9.67 -4.00
C GLN A 156 2.64 -8.62 -4.46
N PRO A 157 2.20 -7.71 -3.59
CA PRO A 157 1.19 -6.73 -3.95
C PRO A 157 1.73 -5.67 -4.93
N GLY A 158 0.84 -5.14 -5.75
CA GLY A 158 1.13 -3.98 -6.58
C GLY A 158 1.38 -2.73 -5.74
N ASN A 159 0.55 -2.50 -4.74
CA ASN A 159 0.58 -1.34 -3.84
C ASN A 159 1.18 -1.69 -2.46
N ASP A 160 1.58 -0.69 -1.67
CA ASP A 160 2.13 -0.90 -0.31
C ASP A 160 0.99 -1.08 0.71
N ILE A 161 0.49 -2.31 0.81
CA ILE A 161 -0.71 -2.64 1.59
C ILE A 161 -0.45 -3.29 2.95
N LEU A 162 0.80 -3.58 3.30
CA LEU A 162 1.11 -4.33 4.53
C LEU A 162 0.53 -3.68 5.79
N SER A 163 0.69 -2.36 5.94
CA SER A 163 0.15 -1.63 7.10
C SER A 163 -1.37 -1.70 7.20
N LEU A 164 -2.05 -1.75 6.05
CA LEU A 164 -3.51 -1.84 5.98
C LEU A 164 -4.04 -3.22 6.41
N MET A 165 -3.19 -4.24 6.33
CA MET A 165 -3.54 -5.62 6.68
C MET A 165 -3.41 -5.91 8.18
N ALA A 166 -2.69 -5.06 8.92
CA ALA A 166 -2.32 -5.29 10.32
C ALA A 166 -3.53 -5.61 11.21
N LEU A 167 -4.52 -4.72 11.21
CA LEU A 167 -5.71 -4.85 12.07
C LEU A 167 -6.51 -6.12 11.74
N HIS A 168 -6.68 -6.45 10.46
CA HIS A 168 -7.43 -7.62 10.03
C HIS A 168 -6.79 -8.92 10.54
N PHE A 169 -5.48 -9.10 10.31
CA PHE A 169 -4.80 -10.33 10.69
C PHE A 169 -4.54 -10.44 12.19
N SER A 170 -4.32 -9.33 12.90
CA SER A 170 -4.25 -9.32 14.36
C SER A 170 -5.56 -9.79 15.01
N ASN A 171 -6.70 -9.36 14.47
CA ASN A 171 -8.00 -9.80 14.95
C ASN A 171 -8.31 -11.25 14.58
N ARG A 172 -7.82 -11.72 13.42
CA ARG A 172 -8.07 -13.08 12.95
C ARG A 172 -7.21 -14.12 13.66
N PHE A 173 -5.95 -13.78 13.95
CA PHE A 173 -4.96 -14.65 14.57
C PHE A 173 -4.32 -14.01 15.81
N PRO A 174 -5.10 -13.65 16.84
CA PRO A 174 -4.61 -12.89 18.00
C PRO A 174 -3.66 -13.70 18.88
N ASN A 175 -3.78 -15.03 18.84
CA ASN A 175 -3.03 -15.95 19.70
C ASN A 175 -1.83 -16.62 18.99
N GLU A 176 -1.57 -16.25 17.73
CA GLU A 176 -0.54 -16.85 16.91
C GLU A 176 0.60 -15.86 16.67
N ASN A 177 1.82 -16.39 16.54
CA ASN A 177 2.92 -15.64 16.00
C ASN A 177 2.87 -15.74 14.47
N TRP A 178 2.82 -14.60 13.78
CA TRP A 178 2.77 -14.62 12.33
C TRP A 178 3.55 -13.50 11.68
N VAL A 179 3.95 -13.75 10.45
CA VAL A 179 4.66 -12.80 9.59
C VAL A 179 4.01 -12.79 8.22
N ILE A 180 3.69 -11.60 7.72
CA ILE A 180 3.33 -11.38 6.31
C ILE A 180 4.50 -10.64 5.65
N TYR A 181 5.07 -11.23 4.62
CA TYR A 181 6.25 -10.72 3.93
C TYR A 181 5.92 -10.27 2.51
N ASP A 182 6.14 -8.98 2.24
CA ASP A 182 6.08 -8.41 0.89
C ASP A 182 7.45 -8.61 0.22
N GLU A 183 7.51 -9.58 -0.70
CA GLU A 183 8.73 -9.94 -1.43
C GLU A 183 9.19 -8.82 -2.35
N LYS A 184 8.26 -8.03 -2.91
CA LYS A 184 8.60 -6.95 -3.83
C LYS A 184 9.28 -5.77 -3.14
N ARG A 185 8.81 -5.42 -1.94
CA ARG A 185 9.33 -4.27 -1.17
C ARG A 185 10.29 -4.67 -0.07
N GLN A 186 10.51 -5.99 0.14
CA GLN A 186 11.33 -6.53 1.22
C GLN A 186 10.92 -6.00 2.60
N LYS A 187 9.60 -5.87 2.81
CA LYS A 187 8.98 -5.46 4.07
C LYS A 187 8.28 -6.64 4.72
N ALA A 188 8.27 -6.66 6.03
CA ALA A 188 7.54 -7.68 6.80
C ALA A 188 6.66 -7.03 7.86
N LEU A 189 5.43 -7.49 7.96
CA LEU A 189 4.51 -7.21 9.05
C LEU A 189 4.57 -8.40 10.01
N CYS A 190 5.06 -8.16 11.22
CA CYS A 190 5.28 -9.18 12.24
C CYS A 190 4.29 -8.99 13.39
N HIS A 191 3.68 -10.08 13.83
CA HIS A 191 2.85 -10.14 15.02
C HIS A 191 3.35 -11.22 15.96
N GLU A 192 3.54 -10.84 17.19
CA GLU A 192 3.82 -11.77 18.30
C GLU A 192 2.58 -11.84 19.18
N LYS A 193 2.22 -13.06 19.61
CA LYS A 193 1.07 -13.31 20.48
C LYS A 193 0.99 -12.32 21.63
N GLY A 194 -0.13 -11.62 21.72
CA GLY A 194 -0.42 -10.65 22.78
C GLY A 194 0.30 -9.30 22.62
N LYS A 195 0.98 -9.04 21.49
CA LYS A 195 1.63 -7.76 21.20
C LYS A 195 1.04 -7.10 19.95
N GLU A 196 1.30 -5.81 19.81
CA GLU A 196 0.96 -5.08 18.60
C GLU A 196 1.83 -5.50 17.41
N CYS A 197 1.30 -5.34 16.21
CA CYS A 197 2.05 -5.59 14.99
C CYS A 197 3.20 -4.61 14.82
N VAL A 198 4.33 -5.11 14.37
CA VAL A 198 5.53 -4.32 14.08
C VAL A 198 5.88 -4.47 12.60
N MET A 199 6.08 -3.32 11.93
CA MET A 199 6.60 -3.27 10.57
C MET A 199 8.13 -3.34 10.58
N ARG A 200 8.71 -4.19 9.74
CA ARG A 200 10.15 -4.28 9.49
C ARG A 200 10.44 -3.97 8.03
N LYS A 201 11.41 -3.10 7.77
CA LYS A 201 11.94 -2.78 6.43
C LYS A 201 13.23 -3.57 6.19
N GLU A 202 13.60 -3.73 4.92
CA GLU A 202 14.85 -4.40 4.47
C GLU A 202 15.02 -5.82 4.99
N VAL A 203 13.90 -6.56 5.10
CA VAL A 203 13.91 -7.94 5.58
C VAL A 203 14.22 -8.88 4.42
N ARG A 204 15.18 -9.77 4.61
CA ARG A 204 15.43 -10.91 3.72
C ARG A 204 15.11 -12.19 4.46
N ILE A 205 14.03 -12.83 4.08
CA ILE A 205 13.64 -14.11 4.71
C ILE A 205 14.29 -15.24 3.91
N GLN A 206 15.23 -15.92 4.54
CA GLN A 206 15.75 -17.21 4.06
C GLN A 206 15.11 -18.30 4.92
N VAL A 207 14.22 -19.09 4.33
CA VAL A 207 13.66 -20.27 4.98
C VAL A 207 14.59 -21.44 4.63
N PRO A 208 15.31 -22.01 5.59
CA PRO A 208 16.09 -23.23 5.33
C PRO A 208 15.14 -24.33 4.86
N GLY A 209 15.51 -25.07 3.81
CA GLY A 209 14.68 -26.14 3.25
C GLY A 209 14.25 -27.22 4.26
N SER A 210 15.04 -27.40 5.36
CA SER A 210 14.74 -28.30 6.47
C SER A 210 13.77 -27.71 7.52
N ALA A 211 13.46 -26.40 7.48
CA ALA A 211 12.54 -25.75 8.42
C ALA A 211 11.10 -25.67 7.89
N VAL A 212 10.91 -26.03 6.64
CA VAL A 212 9.59 -26.30 6.07
C VAL A 212 9.23 -27.69 6.60
N GLY A 213 8.55 -27.77 7.75
CA GLY A 213 8.01 -29.04 8.28
C GLY A 213 7.16 -29.72 7.22
N ASP A 214 6.77 -30.96 7.47
CA ASP A 214 6.04 -31.83 6.54
C ASP A 214 4.73 -31.17 6.03
N MET A 215 4.90 -30.22 5.12
CA MET A 215 3.84 -29.35 4.60
C MET A 215 3.03 -30.03 3.51
N GLY A 216 3.54 -31.14 2.97
CA GLY A 216 2.87 -31.89 1.94
C GLY A 216 1.48 -32.34 2.36
N GLU A 217 1.31 -32.79 3.59
CA GLU A 217 0.06 -33.37 4.03
C GLU A 217 -1.11 -32.35 4.08
N TYR A 218 -0.90 -31.17 4.65
CA TYR A 218 -1.94 -30.14 4.69
C TYR A 218 -2.19 -29.47 3.33
N GLU A 219 -1.15 -29.29 2.54
CA GLU A 219 -1.28 -28.75 1.16
C GLU A 219 -1.98 -29.78 0.27
N GLU A 220 -1.65 -31.07 0.37
CA GLU A 220 -2.33 -32.15 -0.34
C GLU A 220 -3.79 -32.29 0.06
N LEU A 221 -4.09 -32.22 1.37
CA LEU A 221 -5.45 -32.21 1.88
C LEU A 221 -6.25 -31.02 1.35
N TRP A 222 -5.63 -29.84 1.33
CA TRP A 222 -6.28 -28.64 0.80
C TRP A 222 -6.52 -28.74 -0.72
N GLN A 223 -5.54 -29.22 -1.48
CA GLN A 223 -5.72 -29.48 -2.91
C GLN A 223 -6.81 -30.50 -3.17
N THR A 224 -6.78 -31.62 -2.43
CA THR A 224 -7.80 -32.66 -2.52
C THR A 224 -9.20 -32.14 -2.18
N PHE A 225 -9.30 -31.28 -1.17
CA PHE A 225 -10.56 -30.61 -0.84
C PHE A 225 -11.03 -29.71 -1.98
N CYS A 226 -10.16 -28.84 -2.51
CA CYS A 226 -10.49 -27.96 -3.63
C CYS A 226 -10.94 -28.75 -4.87
N ASP A 227 -10.27 -29.87 -5.16
CA ASP A 227 -10.63 -30.74 -6.27
C ASP A 227 -11.98 -31.43 -6.02
N SER A 228 -12.23 -31.90 -4.80
CA SER A 228 -13.46 -32.64 -4.44
C SER A 228 -14.72 -31.76 -4.46
N ILE A 229 -14.61 -30.48 -4.12
CA ILE A 229 -15.74 -29.54 -4.15
C ILE A 229 -15.93 -28.89 -5.52
N SER A 230 -14.99 -29.06 -6.44
CA SER A 230 -15.05 -28.47 -7.76
C SER A 230 -16.12 -29.17 -8.61
N ILE A 231 -17.08 -28.40 -9.12
CA ILE A 231 -18.10 -28.90 -10.04
C ILE A 231 -17.64 -28.56 -11.46
N GLU A 232 -17.20 -29.56 -12.22
CA GLU A 232 -16.62 -29.41 -13.54
C GLU A 232 -17.56 -28.68 -14.51
N ALA A 233 -18.87 -28.97 -14.45
CA ALA A 233 -19.89 -28.26 -15.24
C ALA A 233 -20.00 -26.75 -14.94
N ARG A 234 -19.48 -26.28 -13.81
CA ARG A 234 -19.44 -24.86 -13.41
C ARG A 234 -18.08 -24.24 -13.62
N ARG A 235 -17.10 -24.97 -14.11
CA ARG A 235 -15.74 -24.48 -14.35
C ARG A 235 -15.77 -23.38 -15.41
N ASN A 236 -15.42 -22.18 -15.04
CA ASN A 236 -15.33 -21.01 -15.92
C ASN A 236 -13.99 -20.32 -15.70
N GLU A 237 -13.00 -20.69 -16.48
CA GLU A 237 -11.64 -20.14 -16.37
C GLU A 237 -11.57 -18.63 -16.58
N LYS A 238 -12.43 -18.07 -17.44
CA LYS A 238 -12.48 -16.64 -17.71
C LYS A 238 -12.96 -15.88 -16.47
N LEU A 239 -14.03 -16.36 -15.85
CA LEU A 239 -14.56 -15.81 -14.61
C LEU A 239 -13.57 -15.99 -13.46
N GLN A 240 -12.93 -17.14 -13.36
CA GLN A 240 -11.90 -17.41 -12.35
C GLN A 240 -10.71 -16.44 -12.49
N LYS A 241 -10.25 -16.12 -13.71
CA LYS A 241 -9.18 -15.15 -13.95
C LYS A 241 -9.61 -13.71 -13.62
N GLN A 242 -10.90 -13.38 -13.77
CA GLN A 242 -11.44 -12.07 -13.38
C GLN A 242 -11.53 -11.90 -11.87
N MET A 243 -11.96 -12.95 -11.14
CA MET A 243 -12.15 -12.91 -9.70
C MET A 243 -10.84 -13.11 -8.93
N LEU A 244 -9.93 -13.93 -9.46
CA LEU A 244 -8.62 -14.24 -8.90
C LEU A 244 -7.55 -14.01 -9.97
N ALA A 245 -7.00 -12.82 -10.00
CA ALA A 245 -5.96 -12.45 -10.95
C ALA A 245 -4.70 -13.32 -10.79
N LEU A 246 -3.96 -13.53 -11.90
CA LEU A 246 -2.83 -14.47 -11.95
C LEU A 246 -1.72 -14.16 -10.92
N HIS A 247 -1.50 -12.89 -10.61
CA HIS A 247 -0.46 -12.48 -9.66
C HIS A 247 -0.72 -12.92 -8.21
N PHE A 248 -1.99 -13.21 -7.83
CA PHE A 248 -2.28 -13.78 -6.51
C PHE A 248 -1.92 -15.26 -6.42
N ARG A 249 -1.89 -15.99 -7.55
CA ARG A 249 -1.77 -17.45 -7.59
C ARG A 249 -0.37 -17.95 -7.27
N SER A 250 0.66 -17.13 -7.42
CA SER A 250 2.07 -17.52 -7.22
C SER A 250 2.37 -18.07 -5.82
N ASN A 251 1.62 -17.64 -4.81
CA ASN A 251 1.79 -18.04 -3.41
C ASN A 251 0.62 -18.88 -2.88
N MET A 252 -0.20 -19.45 -3.78
CA MET A 252 -1.36 -20.27 -3.43
C MET A 252 -1.12 -21.73 -3.78
N PRO A 253 -1.11 -22.66 -2.81
CA PRO A 253 -0.82 -24.07 -3.03
C PRO A 253 -1.75 -24.74 -4.05
N GLU A 254 -3.02 -24.31 -4.07
CA GLU A 254 -4.03 -24.82 -4.99
C GLU A 254 -3.75 -24.56 -6.49
N PHE A 255 -2.81 -23.66 -6.79
CA PHE A 255 -2.38 -23.35 -8.16
C PHE A 255 -0.92 -23.74 -8.43
N SER A 256 -0.24 -24.36 -7.46
CA SER A 256 1.10 -24.91 -7.65
C SER A 256 1.00 -26.07 -8.65
N VAL A 257 1.76 -26.00 -9.74
CA VAL A 257 1.81 -27.09 -10.72
C VAL A 257 2.40 -28.29 -10.01
N LYS A 258 1.67 -29.42 -10.00
CA LYS A 258 2.23 -30.73 -9.64
C LYS A 258 3.35 -31.01 -10.65
N GLY A 259 4.63 -30.92 -10.21
CA GLY A 259 5.79 -31.32 -10.98
C GLY A 259 5.80 -32.83 -11.25
#